data_c9e235bbb786c80ce12a40f1730d08a9
#
_entry.id   c9e235bbb786c80ce12a40f1730d08a9
#
_cell.length_a   1.000
_cell.length_b   1.000
_cell.length_c   1.000
_cell.angle_alpha   90.00
_cell.angle_beta   90.00
_cell.angle_gamma   90.00
#
_symmetry.space_group_name_H-M   'P 1'
#
loop_
_entity.id
_entity.type
_entity.pdbx_description
1 polymer ?
#
loop_
_entity_poly.entity_id
_entity_poly.type
_entity_poly.pdbx_seq_one_letter_code
_entity_poly.pdbx_strand_id
1 'polypeptide(L)'
;MIITILGDTRKTNASVRLAVNADVLVHESTYGKGDEKIARNHGHSTNMQAAQVAAEAGVKRLLLNHISARFLSKDISQLKKDAATVFENVHVVKDLEEVEL
;
A
#
# COMPACT_ATOMS: atom_id res chain seq x y z
N MET A 1 -3.62 10.52 -17.21
CA MET A 1 -3.43 10.03 -15.82
C MET A 1 -2.45 8.88 -15.83
N ILE A 2 -1.49 8.89 -14.92
CA ILE A 2 -0.51 7.81 -14.78
C ILE A 2 -0.91 6.95 -13.58
N ILE A 3 -1.11 5.66 -13.81
CA ILE A 3 -1.45 4.68 -12.76
C ILE A 3 -0.33 3.66 -12.72
N THR A 4 0.29 3.50 -11.56
CA THR A 4 1.33 2.49 -11.34
C THR A 4 0.76 1.40 -10.44
N ILE A 5 0.84 0.14 -10.89
CA ILE A 5 0.37 -1.02 -10.14
C ILE A 5 1.59 -1.88 -9.80
N LEU A 6 1.86 -2.02 -8.51
CA LEU A 6 2.90 -2.91 -8.02
C LEU A 6 2.24 -4.16 -7.46
N GLY A 7 2.64 -5.32 -7.97
CA GLY A 7 2.17 -6.61 -7.47
C GLY A 7 2.82 -6.97 -6.14
N ASP A 8 2.90 -8.26 -5.84
CA ASP A 8 3.55 -8.74 -4.62
C ASP A 8 4.99 -8.26 -4.59
N THR A 9 5.32 -7.40 -3.63
CA THR A 9 6.65 -6.76 -3.62
C THR A 9 7.06 -6.31 -2.24
N ARG A 10 8.37 -6.30 -2.02
CA ARG A 10 9.00 -5.60 -0.92
C ARG A 10 9.20 -4.15 -1.29
N LYS A 11 9.24 -3.27 -0.27
CA LYS A 11 9.69 -1.90 -0.51
C LYS A 11 11.15 -1.92 -0.94
N THR A 12 11.43 -1.35 -2.11
CA THR A 12 12.79 -1.22 -2.65
C THR A 12 12.93 0.13 -3.34
N ASN A 13 14.18 0.52 -3.64
CA ASN A 13 14.41 1.72 -4.44
C ASN A 13 13.78 1.59 -5.83
N ALA A 14 13.73 0.37 -6.37
CA ALA A 14 13.10 0.12 -7.66
C ALA A 14 11.59 0.38 -7.60
N SER A 15 10.90 -0.03 -6.52
CA SER A 15 9.47 0.23 -6.38
C SER A 15 9.18 1.72 -6.31
N VAL A 16 9.99 2.48 -5.61
CA VAL A 16 9.86 3.95 -5.56
C VAL A 16 10.05 4.56 -6.93
N ARG A 17 11.10 4.15 -7.66
CA ARG A 17 11.38 4.68 -9.01
C ARG A 17 10.26 4.41 -9.99
N LEU A 18 9.65 3.22 -9.92
CA LEU A 18 8.52 2.88 -10.80
C LEU A 18 7.29 3.75 -10.53
N ALA A 19 7.12 4.20 -9.31
CA ALA A 19 5.95 4.98 -8.90
C ALA A 19 6.16 6.49 -8.98
N VAL A 20 7.38 6.97 -9.27
CA VAL A 20 7.67 8.42 -9.27
C VAL A 20 6.67 9.19 -10.11
N ASN A 21 6.04 10.20 -9.50
CA ASN A 21 5.09 11.12 -10.12
C ASN A 21 3.83 10.46 -10.69
N ALA A 22 3.51 9.22 -10.32
CA ALA A 22 2.24 8.64 -10.70
C ALA A 22 1.08 9.40 -10.04
N ASP A 23 -0.06 9.45 -10.71
CA ASP A 23 -1.27 10.03 -10.12
C ASP A 23 -1.86 9.07 -9.09
N VAL A 24 -1.86 7.78 -9.39
CA VAL A 24 -2.37 6.73 -8.51
C VAL A 24 -1.34 5.62 -8.40
N LEU A 25 -1.00 5.23 -7.18
CA LEU A 25 -0.21 4.04 -6.90
C LEU A 25 -1.13 2.98 -6.29
N VAL A 26 -1.21 1.82 -6.94
CA VAL A 26 -1.86 0.63 -6.39
C VAL A 26 -0.77 -0.26 -5.84
N HIS A 27 -0.78 -0.51 -4.55
CA HIS A 27 0.27 -1.25 -3.84
C HIS A 27 -0.34 -2.31 -2.94
N GLU A 28 0.32 -3.46 -2.85
CA GLU A 28 -0.13 -4.50 -1.94
C GLU A 28 0.16 -4.13 -0.48
N SER A 29 -0.66 -4.67 0.42
CA SER A 29 -0.50 -4.50 1.86
C SER A 29 -0.91 -5.80 2.55
N THR A 30 -0.17 -6.86 2.31
CA THR A 30 -0.46 -8.19 2.86
C THR A 30 -0.33 -8.22 4.37
N TYR A 31 0.58 -7.42 4.93
CA TYR A 31 0.86 -7.36 6.36
C TYR A 31 0.64 -5.96 6.91
N GLY A 32 0.51 -5.85 8.22
CA GLY A 32 0.30 -4.59 8.92
C GLY A 32 1.54 -4.11 9.67
N LYS A 33 1.38 -2.98 10.35
CA LYS A 33 2.41 -2.39 11.19
C LYS A 33 2.88 -3.39 12.24
N GLY A 34 4.19 -3.54 12.38
CA GLY A 34 4.80 -4.50 13.29
C GLY A 34 5.16 -5.83 12.63
N ASP A 35 4.67 -6.09 11.42
CA ASP A 35 4.90 -7.35 10.70
C ASP A 35 6.02 -7.25 9.66
N GLU A 36 6.87 -6.23 9.72
CA GLU A 36 7.85 -5.92 8.68
C GLU A 36 8.80 -7.08 8.39
N LYS A 37 9.23 -7.80 9.44
CA LYS A 37 10.13 -8.94 9.28
C LYS A 37 9.46 -10.09 8.53
N ILE A 38 8.22 -10.40 8.89
CA ILE A 38 7.45 -11.47 8.25
C ILE A 38 7.16 -11.11 6.79
N ALA A 39 6.76 -9.88 6.54
CA ALA A 39 6.51 -9.38 5.20
C ALA A 39 7.76 -9.52 4.32
N ARG A 40 8.90 -9.08 4.83
CA ARG A 40 10.19 -9.16 4.12
C ARG A 40 10.55 -10.61 3.78
N ASN A 41 10.38 -11.53 4.72
CA ASN A 41 10.71 -12.94 4.53
C ASN A 41 9.85 -13.59 3.45
N HIS A 42 8.64 -13.11 3.23
CA HIS A 42 7.72 -13.65 2.22
C HIS A 42 7.63 -12.80 0.94
N GLY A 43 8.49 -11.80 0.79
CA GLY A 43 8.50 -10.96 -0.41
C GLY A 43 7.32 -10.01 -0.52
N HIS A 44 6.76 -9.60 0.61
CA HIS A 44 5.60 -8.71 0.68
C HIS A 44 5.92 -7.42 1.43
N SER A 45 4.95 -6.52 1.45
CA SER A 45 5.04 -5.24 2.16
C SER A 45 3.96 -5.11 3.21
N THR A 46 4.22 -4.26 4.21
CA THR A 46 3.20 -3.80 5.14
C THR A 46 2.51 -2.55 4.58
N ASN A 47 1.38 -2.16 5.20
CA ASN A 47 0.70 -0.91 4.89
C ASN A 47 1.61 0.30 5.10
N MET A 48 2.49 0.25 6.10
CA MET A 48 3.42 1.34 6.39
C MET A 48 4.48 1.48 5.29
N GLN A 49 4.98 0.35 4.79
CA GLN A 49 5.95 0.35 3.70
C GLN A 49 5.34 0.85 2.39
N ALA A 50 4.11 0.46 2.09
CA ALA A 50 3.38 0.96 0.93
C ALA A 50 3.19 2.48 1.01
N ALA A 51 2.83 2.99 2.19
CA ALA A 51 2.69 4.42 2.42
C ALA A 51 4.03 5.16 2.26
N GLN A 52 5.14 4.56 2.69
CA GLN A 52 6.48 5.12 2.49
C GLN A 52 6.83 5.22 1.01
N VAL A 53 6.52 4.19 0.23
CA VAL A 53 6.73 4.23 -1.23
C VAL A 53 5.93 5.36 -1.85
N ALA A 54 4.67 5.51 -1.49
CA ALA A 54 3.81 6.58 -1.99
C ALA A 54 4.38 7.97 -1.66
N ALA A 55 4.83 8.17 -0.43
CA ALA A 55 5.40 9.45 0.01
C ALA A 55 6.71 9.75 -0.72
N GLU A 56 7.62 8.78 -0.80
CA GLU A 56 8.91 8.96 -1.46
C GLU A 56 8.76 9.18 -2.97
N ALA A 57 7.80 8.51 -3.60
CA ALA A 57 7.56 8.64 -5.04
C ALA A 57 6.76 9.90 -5.41
N GLY A 58 6.11 10.53 -4.45
CA GLY A 58 5.33 11.74 -4.70
C GLY A 58 4.04 11.49 -5.46
N VAL A 59 3.41 10.33 -5.27
CA VAL A 59 2.12 10.03 -5.91
C VAL A 59 1.01 10.89 -5.31
N LYS A 60 -0.10 11.03 -6.04
CA LYS A 60 -1.23 11.83 -5.56
C LYS A 60 -2.19 11.02 -4.71
N ARG A 61 -2.33 9.73 -4.98
CA ARG A 61 -3.27 8.84 -4.29
C ARG A 61 -2.69 7.44 -4.16
N LEU A 62 -2.90 6.82 -2.99
CA LEU A 62 -2.47 5.45 -2.71
C LEU A 62 -3.69 4.56 -2.54
N LEU A 63 -3.74 3.45 -3.27
CA LEU A 63 -4.72 2.40 -3.09
C LEU A 63 -4.01 1.15 -2.57
N LEU A 64 -4.41 0.67 -1.39
CA LEU A 64 -3.89 -0.55 -0.79
C LEU A 64 -4.79 -1.73 -1.16
N ASN A 65 -4.21 -2.77 -1.72
CA ASN A 65 -4.92 -3.98 -2.04
C ASN A 65 -4.22 -5.22 -1.43
N HIS A 66 -4.72 -6.41 -1.73
CA HIS A 66 -4.11 -7.68 -1.33
C HIS A 66 -3.91 -7.77 0.18
N ILE A 67 -4.97 -7.45 0.94
CA ILE A 67 -4.95 -7.54 2.39
C ILE A 67 -5.07 -9.01 2.81
N SER A 68 -4.25 -9.43 3.80
CA SER A 68 -4.32 -10.79 4.31
C SER A 68 -5.69 -11.09 4.92
N ALA A 69 -6.23 -12.29 4.64
CA ALA A 69 -7.53 -12.72 5.17
C ALA A 69 -7.58 -12.79 6.70
N ARG A 70 -6.43 -12.78 7.38
CA ARG A 70 -6.37 -12.75 8.84
C ARG A 70 -6.87 -11.43 9.45
N PHE A 71 -6.95 -10.36 8.66
CA PHE A 71 -7.42 -9.06 9.15
C PHE A 71 -8.93 -8.99 9.12
N LEU A 72 -9.51 -8.62 10.26
CA LEU A 72 -10.94 -8.33 10.39
C LEU A 72 -11.22 -6.89 9.92
N SER A 73 -12.50 -6.56 9.71
CA SER A 73 -12.89 -5.22 9.24
C SER A 73 -12.37 -4.09 10.12
N LYS A 74 -12.36 -4.26 11.43
CA LYS A 74 -11.81 -3.27 12.37
C LYS A 74 -10.30 -3.10 12.22
N ASP A 75 -9.59 -4.19 11.88
CA ASP A 75 -8.15 -4.15 11.65
C ASP A 75 -7.82 -3.46 10.34
N ILE A 76 -8.67 -3.59 9.33
CA ILE A 76 -8.54 -2.89 8.05
C ILE A 76 -8.66 -1.38 8.28
N SER A 77 -9.61 -0.93 9.11
CA SER A 77 -9.70 0.48 9.49
C SER A 77 -8.42 0.98 10.14
N GLN A 78 -7.80 0.17 10.99
CA GLN A 78 -6.55 0.53 11.64
C GLN A 78 -5.39 0.57 10.64
N LEU A 79 -5.36 -0.37 9.68
CA LEU A 79 -4.37 -0.35 8.60
C LEU A 79 -4.40 0.97 7.83
N LYS A 80 -5.60 1.46 7.52
CA LYS A 80 -5.77 2.74 6.85
C LYS A 80 -5.27 3.90 7.69
N LYS A 81 -5.64 3.94 8.98
CA LYS A 81 -5.23 4.99 9.91
C LYS A 81 -3.72 5.05 10.06
N ASP A 82 -3.08 3.88 10.21
CA ASP A 82 -1.63 3.80 10.35
C ASP A 82 -0.92 4.30 9.08
N ALA A 83 -1.37 3.86 7.91
CA ALA A 83 -0.80 4.30 6.64
C ALA A 83 -0.97 5.82 6.44
N ALA A 84 -2.11 6.37 6.86
CA ALA A 84 -2.40 7.80 6.73
C ALA A 84 -1.45 8.68 7.56
N THR A 85 -0.77 8.12 8.56
CA THR A 85 0.25 8.87 9.31
C THR A 85 1.48 9.17 8.45
N VAL A 86 1.71 8.39 7.40
CA VAL A 86 2.84 8.54 6.48
C VAL A 86 2.39 9.15 5.16
N PHE A 87 1.26 8.70 4.63
CA PHE A 87 0.69 9.21 3.38
C PHE A 87 -0.82 9.34 3.52
N GLU A 88 -1.30 10.59 3.61
CA GLU A 88 -2.68 10.89 4.00
C GLU A 88 -3.73 10.39 3.01
N ASN A 89 -3.52 10.56 1.71
CA ASN A 89 -4.52 10.22 0.69
C ASN A 89 -4.49 8.74 0.34
N VAL A 90 -4.87 7.90 1.28
CA VAL A 90 -4.84 6.44 1.19
C VAL A 90 -6.25 5.86 1.29
N HIS A 91 -6.52 4.81 0.49
CA HIS A 91 -7.75 4.02 0.55
C HIS A 91 -7.42 2.54 0.51
N VAL A 92 -8.07 1.76 1.37
CA VAL A 92 -7.96 0.30 1.36
C VAL A 92 -9.05 -0.26 0.46
N VAL A 93 -8.64 -0.92 -0.62
CA VAL A 93 -9.57 -1.48 -1.62
C VAL A 93 -10.07 -2.83 -1.15
N LYS A 94 -11.38 -3.01 -1.13
CA LYS A 94 -12.03 -4.30 -0.83
C LYS A 94 -12.14 -5.14 -2.09
N ASP A 95 -12.23 -6.45 -1.92
CA ASP A 95 -12.45 -7.36 -3.05
C ASP A 95 -13.72 -6.95 -3.81
N LEU A 96 -13.61 -6.94 -5.15
CA LEU A 96 -14.69 -6.56 -6.06
C LEU A 96 -15.15 -5.10 -5.93
N GLU A 97 -14.43 -4.29 -5.19
CA GLU A 97 -14.75 -2.86 -5.10
C GLU A 97 -14.38 -2.14 -6.39
N GLU A 98 -15.29 -1.30 -6.89
CA GLU A 98 -14.99 -0.37 -7.96
C GLU A 98 -14.49 0.93 -7.34
N VAL A 99 -13.35 1.41 -7.80
CA VAL A 99 -12.75 2.64 -7.31
C VAL A 99 -12.77 3.69 -8.42
N GLU A 100 -13.38 4.81 -8.13
CA GLU A 100 -13.44 5.92 -9.06
C GLU A 100 -12.13 6.71 -9.01
N LEU A 101 -11.47 6.79 -10.13
CA LEU A 101 -10.20 7.49 -10.28
C LEU A 101 -10.41 8.88 -10.89
#